data_708a1ada017f744686ca20443143530a
#
_entry.id   708a1ada017f744686ca20443143530a
#
_cell.length_a   1.000
_cell.length_b   1.000
_cell.length_c   1.000
_cell.angle_alpha   90.00
_cell.angle_beta   90.00
_cell.angle_gamma   90.00
#
_symmetry.space_group_name_H-M   'P 1'
#
loop_
_entity.id
_entity.type
_entity.pdbx_description
1 polymer ?
#
loop_
_entity_poly.entity_id
_entity_poly.type
_entity_poly.pdbx_seq_one_letter_code
_entity_poly.pdbx_strand_id
1 'polypeptide(L)'
;NYLLELNKLFDLGFSAVQGVRDAKNLDTLYAALDGARDIYYHFYDGKLLYHVGSSATLAGSGMAFTTQLYKECLGHLDITGAGFDKILQKEIVSRGYRIAFANEAIVFDEKTSKSDQLVNQRARWINTWFKYFSFGFGLIGKGIFQFNWNKFLFGLILLRPPLFIFLLIGLFCMLLNLILNPFLALIWFLGFVIFIIGFILALAINNTDARIYKSLWGIPTFIFYQVLSLLKVRNANKHSVATKHFHADKKTQ
;
A
#
# COMPACT_ATOMS: atom_id res chain seq x y z
N ASN A 1 23.30 -0.15 -3.11
CA ASN A 1 23.14 0.95 -4.08
C ASN A 1 21.82 1.75 -3.92
N TYR A 2 21.08 1.58 -2.81
CA TYR A 2 19.78 2.23 -2.60
C TYR A 2 19.83 3.76 -2.82
N LEU A 3 20.79 4.46 -2.20
CA LEU A 3 20.93 5.91 -2.32
C LEU A 3 21.27 6.35 -3.74
N LEU A 4 22.06 5.56 -4.46
CA LEU A 4 22.42 5.85 -5.85
C LEU A 4 21.17 5.83 -6.75
N GLU A 5 20.30 4.83 -6.56
CA GLU A 5 19.07 4.72 -7.36
C GLU A 5 18.07 5.83 -7.05
N LEU A 6 18.00 6.29 -5.81
CA LEU A 6 17.21 7.46 -5.45
C LEU A 6 17.77 8.75 -6.09
N ASN A 7 19.09 8.95 -6.04
CA ASN A 7 19.72 10.14 -6.59
C ASN A 7 19.46 10.32 -8.08
N LYS A 8 19.41 9.24 -8.86
CA LYS A 8 19.03 9.31 -10.29
C LYS A 8 17.70 10.04 -10.50
N LEU A 9 16.72 9.85 -9.62
CA LEU A 9 15.43 10.52 -9.73
C LEU A 9 15.47 11.96 -9.20
N PHE A 10 16.28 12.25 -8.18
CA PHE A 10 16.52 13.62 -7.76
C PHE A 10 17.24 14.43 -8.85
N ASP A 11 18.20 13.84 -9.56
CA ASP A 11 18.91 14.46 -10.68
C ASP A 11 17.95 14.74 -11.87
N LEU A 12 16.86 13.96 -12.01
CA LEU A 12 15.79 14.22 -12.97
C LEU A 12 14.79 15.29 -12.49
N GLY A 13 15.03 15.94 -11.33
CA GLY A 13 14.23 17.04 -10.80
C GLY A 13 13.06 16.63 -9.90
N PHE A 14 12.91 15.35 -9.54
CA PHE A 14 11.93 14.96 -8.55
C PHE A 14 12.39 15.39 -7.14
N SER A 15 11.44 15.82 -6.31
CA SER A 15 11.69 16.19 -4.91
C SER A 15 11.20 15.15 -3.91
N ALA A 16 10.50 14.13 -4.38
CA ALA A 16 9.98 13.02 -3.58
C ALA A 16 10.07 11.71 -4.37
N VAL A 17 10.56 10.65 -3.72
CA VAL A 17 10.77 9.33 -4.33
C VAL A 17 10.31 8.25 -3.36
N GLN A 18 9.61 7.24 -3.88
CA GLN A 18 9.32 5.98 -3.19
C GLN A 18 10.12 4.86 -3.85
N GLY A 19 10.93 4.14 -3.07
CA GLY A 19 11.59 2.91 -3.48
C GLY A 19 10.75 1.66 -3.20
N VAL A 20 11.32 0.51 -3.45
CA VAL A 20 10.70 -0.80 -3.20
C VAL A 20 10.98 -1.25 -1.77
N ARG A 21 9.94 -1.71 -1.09
CA ARG A 21 10.04 -2.38 0.20
C ARG A 21 9.88 -3.88 0.00
N ASP A 22 10.97 -4.61 0.10
CA ASP A 22 11.00 -6.06 -0.07
C ASP A 22 11.01 -6.79 1.28
N ALA A 23 10.64 -8.06 1.26
CA ALA A 23 10.57 -8.87 2.47
C ALA A 23 11.97 -9.36 2.89
N LYS A 24 12.38 -9.03 4.13
CA LYS A 24 13.61 -9.57 4.74
C LYS A 24 13.46 -11.06 5.10
N ASN A 25 12.25 -11.48 5.45
CA ASN A 25 11.91 -12.85 5.84
C ASN A 25 10.68 -13.37 5.11
N LEU A 26 10.71 -14.64 4.71
CA LEU A 26 9.64 -15.36 4.02
C LEU A 26 9.43 -16.77 4.63
N ASP A 27 9.83 -16.93 5.89
CA ASP A 27 9.88 -18.21 6.62
C ASP A 27 8.53 -18.66 7.16
N THR A 28 7.57 -17.76 7.23
CA THR A 28 6.20 -18.06 7.69
C THR A 28 5.16 -17.72 6.63
N LEU A 29 4.00 -18.39 6.73
CA LEU A 29 2.85 -18.10 5.86
C LEU A 29 2.47 -16.62 5.86
N TYR A 30 2.45 -15.99 7.04
CA TYR A 30 2.04 -14.59 7.18
C TYR A 30 3.07 -13.63 6.58
N ALA A 31 4.36 -13.89 6.79
CA ALA A 31 5.43 -13.10 6.22
C ALA A 31 5.44 -13.18 4.68
N ALA A 32 5.27 -14.38 4.12
CA ALA A 32 5.22 -14.58 2.68
C ALA A 32 3.99 -13.92 2.03
N LEU A 33 2.81 -14.02 2.64
CA LEU A 33 1.59 -13.37 2.16
C LEU A 33 1.66 -11.84 2.30
N ASP A 34 2.35 -11.33 3.32
CA ASP A 34 2.59 -9.89 3.45
C ASP A 34 3.59 -9.40 2.40
N GLY A 35 4.59 -10.21 2.06
CA GLY A 35 5.48 -9.98 0.91
C GLY A 35 4.72 -9.93 -0.41
N ALA A 36 3.83 -10.90 -0.67
CA ALA A 36 2.96 -10.92 -1.85
C ALA A 36 2.13 -9.64 -1.98
N ARG A 37 1.55 -9.19 -0.86
CA ARG A 37 0.79 -7.95 -0.80
C ARG A 37 1.66 -6.73 -1.13
N ASP A 38 2.86 -6.66 -0.59
CA ASP A 38 3.75 -5.52 -0.84
C ASP A 38 4.17 -5.46 -2.32
N ILE A 39 4.47 -6.60 -2.95
CA ILE A 39 4.74 -6.67 -4.39
C ILE A 39 3.54 -6.13 -5.18
N TYR A 40 2.32 -6.57 -4.85
CA TYR A 40 1.11 -6.08 -5.50
C TYR A 40 0.96 -4.55 -5.39
N TYR A 41 1.10 -3.98 -4.19
CA TYR A 41 0.95 -2.54 -3.98
C TYR A 41 2.09 -1.75 -4.63
N HIS A 42 3.33 -2.21 -4.56
CA HIS A 42 4.44 -1.53 -5.24
C HIS A 42 4.30 -1.57 -6.75
N PHE A 43 3.75 -2.65 -7.31
CA PHE A 43 3.49 -2.73 -8.74
C PHE A 43 2.37 -1.78 -9.18
N TYR A 44 1.20 -1.85 -8.55
CA TYR A 44 0.03 -1.05 -8.96
C TYR A 44 0.06 0.38 -8.45
N ASP A 45 0.31 0.59 -7.16
CA ASP A 45 0.23 1.89 -6.51
C ASP A 45 1.58 2.64 -6.50
N GLY A 46 2.65 1.96 -6.86
CA GLY A 46 3.97 2.53 -7.08
C GLY A 46 4.26 2.68 -8.57
N LYS A 47 4.78 1.60 -9.15
CA LYS A 47 5.30 1.58 -10.53
C LYS A 47 4.28 1.98 -11.58
N LEU A 48 3.14 1.27 -11.64
CA LEU A 48 2.14 1.52 -12.68
C LEU A 48 1.52 2.92 -12.54
N LEU A 49 1.12 3.30 -11.33
CA LEU A 49 0.51 4.60 -11.06
C LEU A 49 1.45 5.76 -11.45
N TYR A 50 2.75 5.63 -11.15
CA TYR A 50 3.76 6.58 -11.58
C TYR A 50 3.89 6.67 -13.11
N HIS A 51 3.90 5.53 -13.82
CA HIS A 51 4.06 5.50 -15.27
C HIS A 51 2.83 6.04 -16.03
N VAL A 52 1.63 5.92 -15.48
CA VAL A 52 0.42 6.52 -16.09
C VAL A 52 0.29 8.02 -15.79
N GLY A 53 1.33 8.68 -15.27
CA GLY A 53 1.38 10.13 -15.09
C GLY A 53 0.91 10.63 -13.72
N SER A 54 0.63 9.72 -12.77
CA SER A 54 0.33 10.08 -11.39
C SER A 54 1.57 9.98 -10.49
N SER A 55 1.39 9.82 -9.19
CA SER A 55 2.43 9.70 -8.17
C SER A 55 2.42 8.30 -7.56
N ALA A 56 3.60 7.77 -7.23
CA ALA A 56 3.69 6.59 -6.38
C ALA A 56 3.13 6.88 -4.99
N THR A 57 2.49 5.88 -4.35
CA THR A 57 2.05 6.01 -2.95
C THR A 57 3.23 5.79 -1.99
N LEU A 58 3.24 6.52 -0.88
CA LEU A 58 4.23 6.34 0.17
C LEU A 58 3.89 5.12 1.04
N ALA A 59 4.89 4.29 1.29
CA ALA A 59 4.74 3.01 1.99
C ALA A 59 5.20 3.03 3.46
N GLY A 60 5.61 4.19 3.99
CA GLY A 60 6.11 4.34 5.36
C GLY A 60 7.62 4.02 5.51
N SER A 61 8.20 3.25 4.59
CA SER A 61 9.64 2.99 4.49
C SER A 61 10.10 3.03 3.03
N GLY A 62 11.40 3.13 2.81
CA GLY A 62 11.94 3.26 1.45
C GLY A 62 11.56 4.57 0.76
N MET A 63 11.34 5.64 1.50
CA MET A 63 10.96 6.97 1.01
C MET A 63 12.14 7.92 1.10
N ALA A 64 12.24 8.85 0.16
CA ALA A 64 13.22 9.94 0.20
C ALA A 64 12.59 11.25 -0.29
N PHE A 65 13.02 12.35 0.31
CA PHE A 65 12.52 13.68 0.05
C PHE A 65 13.64 14.69 0.11
N THR A 66 13.53 15.78 -0.64
CA THR A 66 14.36 16.96 -0.36
C THR A 66 13.95 17.55 0.99
N THR A 67 14.93 18.03 1.76
CA THR A 67 14.67 18.65 3.07
C THR A 67 13.73 19.85 2.94
N GLN A 68 13.83 20.58 1.85
CA GLN A 68 12.96 21.71 1.57
C GLN A 68 11.51 21.27 1.44
N LEU A 69 11.20 20.30 0.54
CA LEU A 69 9.84 19.80 0.35
C LEU A 69 9.24 19.22 1.64
N TYR A 70 10.04 18.47 2.40
CA TYR A 70 9.60 17.90 3.67
C TYR A 70 9.16 18.98 4.66
N LYS A 71 9.97 20.05 4.81
CA LYS A 71 9.65 21.19 5.68
C LYS A 71 8.43 21.97 5.17
N GLU A 72 8.30 22.19 3.87
CA GLU A 72 7.13 22.85 3.26
C GLU A 72 5.84 22.08 3.50
N CYS A 73 5.88 20.75 3.45
CA CYS A 73 4.70 19.90 3.62
C CYS A 73 4.30 19.72 5.09
N LEU A 74 5.25 19.58 5.99
CA LEU A 74 5.00 19.14 7.38
C LEU A 74 5.41 20.15 8.45
N GLY A 75 6.27 21.12 8.13
CA GLY A 75 6.86 22.02 9.12
C GLY A 75 5.87 22.92 9.88
N HIS A 76 4.65 23.05 9.38
CA HIS A 76 3.57 23.84 9.98
C HIS A 76 2.49 22.97 10.65
N LEU A 77 2.65 21.63 10.64
CA LEU A 77 1.68 20.67 11.13
C LEU A 77 2.20 20.00 12.40
N ASP A 78 1.37 19.95 13.44
CA ASP A 78 1.64 19.09 14.60
C ASP A 78 1.22 17.65 14.25
N ILE A 79 2.21 16.86 13.84
CA ILE A 79 1.98 15.47 13.40
C ILE A 79 2.34 14.55 14.55
N THR A 80 1.34 14.18 15.32
CA THR A 80 1.46 13.17 16.35
C THR A 80 0.82 11.85 15.91
N GLY A 81 1.51 10.72 16.16
CA GLY A 81 0.98 9.37 15.93
C GLY A 81 1.22 8.79 14.54
N ALA A 82 0.49 7.71 14.20
CA ALA A 82 0.64 6.96 12.97
C ALA A 82 -0.01 7.65 11.76
N GLY A 83 0.59 7.46 10.57
CA GLY A 83 0.04 7.92 9.28
C GLY A 83 0.59 9.25 8.78
N PHE A 84 1.77 9.67 9.25
CA PHE A 84 2.45 10.85 8.72
C PHE A 84 2.69 10.73 7.21
N ASP A 85 2.97 9.52 6.71
CA ASP A 85 3.13 9.21 5.30
C ASP A 85 1.86 9.56 4.48
N LYS A 86 0.67 9.36 5.05
CA LYS A 86 -0.61 9.70 4.41
C LYS A 86 -0.82 11.22 4.31
N ILE A 87 -0.43 11.95 5.33
CA ILE A 87 -0.46 13.41 5.33
C ILE A 87 0.57 13.93 4.31
N LEU A 88 1.80 13.44 4.39
CA LEU A 88 2.90 13.88 3.53
C LEU A 88 2.59 13.66 2.05
N GLN A 89 2.15 12.47 1.64
CA GLN A 89 1.80 12.21 0.23
C GLN A 89 0.65 13.10 -0.27
N LYS A 90 -0.36 13.35 0.56
CA LYS A 90 -1.46 14.27 0.23
C LYS A 90 -0.94 15.70 0.05
N GLU A 91 -0.06 16.17 0.95
CA GLU A 91 0.51 17.51 0.87
C GLU A 91 1.40 17.68 -0.37
N ILE A 92 2.25 16.71 -0.68
CA ILE A 92 3.10 16.70 -1.89
C ILE A 92 2.23 16.83 -3.15
N VAL A 93 1.25 15.92 -3.32
CA VAL A 93 0.41 15.88 -4.52
C VAL A 93 -0.51 17.11 -4.61
N SER A 94 -1.05 17.61 -3.49
CA SER A 94 -1.91 18.79 -3.50
C SER A 94 -1.17 20.06 -3.92
N ARG A 95 0.14 20.16 -3.66
CA ARG A 95 1.03 21.25 -4.12
C ARG A 95 1.44 21.12 -5.59
N GLY A 96 1.09 20.03 -6.26
CA GLY A 96 1.40 19.80 -7.66
C GLY A 96 2.70 19.03 -7.91
N TYR A 97 3.42 18.63 -6.86
CA TYR A 97 4.57 17.76 -7.01
C TYR A 97 4.14 16.33 -7.32
N ARG A 98 5.04 15.58 -7.96
CA ARG A 98 4.89 14.14 -8.19
C ARG A 98 5.85 13.37 -7.30
N ILE A 99 5.39 12.21 -6.81
CA ILE A 99 6.24 11.24 -6.11
C ILE A 99 6.70 10.23 -7.15
N ALA A 100 8.01 10.20 -7.43
CA ALA A 100 8.59 9.24 -8.36
C ALA A 100 8.67 7.84 -7.74
N PHE A 101 8.79 6.81 -8.59
CA PHE A 101 8.98 5.44 -8.16
C PHE A 101 10.35 4.92 -8.60
N ALA A 102 11.19 4.53 -7.64
CA ALA A 102 12.52 3.96 -7.87
C ALA A 102 12.47 2.43 -7.77
N ASN A 103 12.29 1.75 -8.90
CA ASN A 103 12.13 0.29 -8.94
C ASN A 103 13.36 -0.46 -8.42
N GLU A 104 14.56 0.08 -8.61
CA GLU A 104 15.84 -0.54 -8.21
C GLU A 104 16.31 -0.10 -6.81
N ALA A 105 15.62 0.87 -6.19
CA ALA A 105 15.93 1.31 -4.83
C ALA A 105 15.20 0.42 -3.82
N ILE A 106 15.84 -0.70 -3.44
CA ILE A 106 15.23 -1.73 -2.59
C ILE A 106 15.69 -1.57 -1.14
N VAL A 107 14.73 -1.57 -0.20
CA VAL A 107 14.96 -1.72 1.23
C VAL A 107 14.31 -3.00 1.72
N PHE A 108 15.01 -3.76 2.55
CA PHE A 108 14.49 -4.99 3.15
C PHE A 108 13.79 -4.68 4.47
N ASP A 109 12.53 -5.09 4.57
CA ASP A 109 11.66 -4.87 5.72
C ASP A 109 11.24 -6.21 6.34
N GLU A 110 11.37 -6.33 7.66
CA GLU A 110 10.98 -7.55 8.37
C GLU A 110 9.46 -7.67 8.42
N LYS A 111 8.95 -8.75 7.85
CA LYS A 111 7.51 -9.04 7.82
C LYS A 111 7.05 -9.74 9.10
N THR A 112 5.83 -9.44 9.49
CA THR A 112 5.21 -10.03 10.68
C THR A 112 5.03 -11.53 10.54
N SER A 113 5.64 -12.30 11.46
CA SER A 113 5.63 -13.77 11.43
C SER A 113 4.53 -14.38 12.31
N LYS A 114 3.90 -13.59 13.20
CA LYS A 114 2.88 -14.06 14.15
C LYS A 114 1.50 -13.47 13.85
N SER A 115 0.45 -14.28 14.02
CA SER A 115 -0.93 -13.89 13.71
C SER A 115 -1.47 -12.75 14.57
N ASP A 116 -1.14 -12.72 15.87
CA ASP A 116 -1.56 -11.67 16.80
C ASP A 116 -0.96 -10.31 16.45
N GLN A 117 0.32 -10.28 16.06
CA GLN A 117 0.99 -9.09 15.58
C GLN A 117 0.42 -8.63 14.24
N LEU A 118 0.13 -9.57 13.32
CA LEU A 118 -0.54 -9.27 12.06
C LEU A 118 -1.87 -8.56 12.30
N VAL A 119 -2.73 -9.10 13.18
CA VAL A 119 -4.02 -8.50 13.51
C VAL A 119 -3.87 -7.08 14.05
N ASN A 120 -2.93 -6.85 14.97
CA ASN A 120 -2.71 -5.52 15.55
C ASN A 120 -2.14 -4.53 14.53
N GLN A 121 -1.22 -4.96 13.66
CA GLN A 121 -0.66 -4.15 12.58
C GLN A 121 -1.74 -3.76 11.57
N ARG A 122 -2.58 -4.72 11.15
CA ARG A 122 -3.68 -4.47 10.20
C ARG A 122 -4.74 -3.54 10.79
N ALA A 123 -5.09 -3.72 12.05
CA ALA A 123 -6.03 -2.83 12.74
C ALA A 123 -5.54 -1.36 12.70
N ARG A 124 -4.23 -1.12 12.91
CA ARG A 124 -3.64 0.23 12.78
C ARG A 124 -3.73 0.76 11.35
N TRP A 125 -3.42 -0.05 10.34
CA TRP A 125 -3.47 0.38 8.94
C TRP A 125 -4.89 0.69 8.48
N ILE A 126 -5.86 -0.14 8.88
CA ILE A 126 -7.27 0.10 8.59
C ILE A 126 -7.76 1.38 9.28
N ASN A 127 -7.40 1.58 10.57
CA ASN A 127 -7.72 2.82 11.29
C ASN A 127 -7.12 4.05 10.60
N THR A 128 -5.87 3.96 10.15
CA THR A 128 -5.19 5.02 9.41
C THR A 128 -5.90 5.32 8.09
N TRP A 129 -6.38 4.30 7.38
CA TRP A 129 -7.17 4.51 6.16
C TRP A 129 -8.47 5.25 6.48
N PHE A 130 -9.26 4.81 7.45
CA PHE A 130 -10.49 5.51 7.86
C PHE A 130 -10.24 6.96 8.28
N LYS A 131 -9.10 7.25 8.89
CA LYS A 131 -8.74 8.61 9.30
C LYS A 131 -8.45 9.54 8.11
N TYR A 132 -7.86 9.01 7.03
CA TYR A 132 -7.28 9.83 5.97
C TYR A 132 -7.87 9.61 4.57
N PHE A 133 -8.78 8.65 4.36
CA PHE A 133 -9.35 8.40 3.03
C PHE A 133 -10.05 9.62 2.43
N SER A 134 -10.68 10.46 3.28
CA SER A 134 -11.40 11.66 2.85
C SER A 134 -10.51 12.69 2.12
N PHE A 135 -9.19 12.63 2.29
CA PHE A 135 -8.25 13.43 1.50
C PHE A 135 -8.40 13.19 -0.01
N GLY A 136 -8.84 11.98 -0.39
CA GLY A 136 -9.10 11.63 -1.77
C GLY A 136 -10.14 12.52 -2.43
N PHE A 137 -11.24 12.87 -1.76
CA PHE A 137 -12.27 13.75 -2.30
C PHE A 137 -11.73 15.14 -2.64
N GLY A 138 -10.91 15.71 -1.73
CA GLY A 138 -10.27 17.01 -1.96
C GLY A 138 -9.29 16.99 -3.15
N LEU A 139 -8.53 15.89 -3.32
CA LEU A 139 -7.63 15.76 -4.46
C LEU A 139 -8.36 15.53 -5.77
N ILE A 140 -9.43 14.73 -5.80
CA ILE A 140 -10.26 14.52 -6.97
C ILE A 140 -10.88 15.85 -7.41
N GLY A 141 -11.49 16.60 -6.47
CA GLY A 141 -12.05 17.92 -6.77
C GLY A 141 -11.01 18.84 -7.39
N LYS A 142 -9.84 19.00 -6.73
CA LYS A 142 -8.73 19.80 -7.29
C LYS A 142 -8.25 19.27 -8.66
N GLY A 143 -8.21 17.94 -8.83
CA GLY A 143 -7.82 17.30 -10.08
C GLY A 143 -8.74 17.66 -11.23
N ILE A 144 -10.05 17.61 -11.01
CA ILE A 144 -11.08 17.97 -12.00
C ILE A 144 -11.02 19.47 -12.33
N PHE A 145 -11.10 20.35 -11.32
CA PHE A 145 -11.14 21.79 -11.54
C PHE A 145 -9.84 22.37 -12.11
N GLN A 146 -8.70 21.76 -11.85
CA GLN A 146 -7.40 22.20 -12.34
C GLN A 146 -6.91 21.41 -13.56
N PHE A 147 -7.72 20.50 -14.11
CA PHE A 147 -7.33 19.56 -15.17
C PHE A 147 -6.03 18.83 -14.87
N ASN A 148 -5.81 18.47 -13.60
CA ASN A 148 -4.58 17.86 -13.12
C ASN A 148 -4.76 16.34 -12.92
N TRP A 149 -4.24 15.57 -13.88
CA TRP A 149 -4.35 14.12 -13.92
C TRP A 149 -3.71 13.43 -12.71
N ASN A 150 -2.55 13.92 -12.24
CA ASN A 150 -1.89 13.39 -11.05
C ASN A 150 -2.79 13.47 -9.81
N LYS A 151 -3.38 14.66 -9.54
CA LYS A 151 -4.27 14.84 -8.38
C LYS A 151 -5.53 13.98 -8.48
N PHE A 152 -6.10 13.87 -9.68
CA PHE A 152 -7.31 13.09 -9.92
C PHE A 152 -7.07 11.60 -9.64
N LEU A 153 -6.10 10.98 -10.31
CA LEU A 153 -5.80 9.55 -10.11
C LEU A 153 -5.34 9.25 -8.70
N PHE A 154 -4.47 10.08 -8.13
CA PHE A 154 -4.00 9.87 -6.76
C PHE A 154 -5.15 9.95 -5.74
N GLY A 155 -6.09 10.87 -5.97
CA GLY A 155 -7.30 10.97 -5.15
C GLY A 155 -8.15 9.70 -5.20
N LEU A 156 -8.34 9.09 -6.38
CA LEU A 156 -9.04 7.80 -6.52
C LEU A 156 -8.37 6.69 -5.72
N ILE A 157 -7.03 6.62 -5.75
CA ILE A 157 -6.28 5.62 -4.99
C ILE A 157 -6.46 5.81 -3.48
N LEU A 158 -6.50 7.04 -2.97
CA LEU A 158 -6.72 7.30 -1.54
C LEU A 158 -8.12 6.88 -1.09
N LEU A 159 -9.13 6.99 -1.95
CA LEU A 159 -10.50 6.56 -1.64
C LEU A 159 -10.65 5.03 -1.65
N ARG A 160 -9.78 4.32 -2.35
CA ARG A 160 -9.87 2.87 -2.44
C ARG A 160 -9.72 2.22 -1.05
N PRO A 161 -10.72 1.43 -0.60
CA PRO A 161 -10.64 0.74 0.69
C PRO A 161 -9.51 -0.31 0.69
N PRO A 162 -9.08 -0.76 1.88
CA PRO A 162 -8.16 -1.89 1.98
C PRO A 162 -8.63 -3.07 1.14
N LEU A 163 -7.71 -3.69 0.40
CA LEU A 163 -7.99 -4.68 -0.64
C LEU A 163 -8.96 -5.79 -0.18
N PHE A 164 -8.77 -6.32 1.03
CA PHE A 164 -9.63 -7.39 1.54
C PHE A 164 -11.09 -6.95 1.75
N ILE A 165 -11.33 -5.70 2.16
CA ILE A 165 -12.68 -5.13 2.28
C ILE A 165 -13.31 -5.03 0.90
N PHE A 166 -12.55 -4.56 -0.08
CA PHE A 166 -13.00 -4.44 -1.47
C PHE A 166 -13.39 -5.81 -2.04
N LEU A 167 -12.57 -6.84 -1.79
CA LEU A 167 -12.85 -8.20 -2.22
C LEU A 167 -14.09 -8.80 -1.52
N LEU A 168 -14.27 -8.55 -0.22
CA LEU A 168 -15.45 -9.01 0.52
C LEU A 168 -16.73 -8.34 0.04
N ILE A 169 -16.71 -7.05 -0.24
CA ILE A 169 -17.84 -6.32 -0.83
C ILE A 169 -18.15 -6.90 -2.22
N GLY A 170 -17.14 -7.10 -3.06
CA GLY A 170 -17.32 -7.72 -4.38
C GLY A 170 -17.93 -9.11 -4.30
N LEU A 171 -17.45 -9.95 -3.38
CA LEU A 171 -17.99 -11.28 -3.13
C LEU A 171 -19.46 -11.21 -2.67
N PHE A 172 -19.77 -10.34 -1.73
CA PHE A 172 -21.14 -10.12 -1.27
C PHE A 172 -22.06 -9.69 -2.43
N CYS A 173 -21.65 -8.73 -3.23
CA CYS A 173 -22.40 -8.28 -4.40
C CYS A 173 -22.57 -9.41 -5.42
N MET A 174 -21.55 -10.23 -5.66
CA MET A 174 -21.63 -11.40 -6.54
C MET A 174 -22.68 -12.40 -6.04
N LEU A 175 -22.62 -12.79 -4.76
CA LEU A 175 -23.55 -13.74 -4.17
C LEU A 175 -25.00 -13.23 -4.16
N LEU A 176 -25.19 -11.95 -3.83
CA LEU A 176 -26.50 -11.31 -3.88
C LEU A 176 -27.08 -11.32 -5.30
N ASN A 177 -26.27 -11.03 -6.30
CA ASN A 177 -26.70 -11.00 -7.69
C ASN A 177 -26.89 -12.40 -8.29
N LEU A 178 -26.38 -13.48 -7.71
CA LEU A 178 -26.78 -14.84 -8.11
C LEU A 178 -28.29 -15.07 -7.97
N ILE A 179 -28.91 -14.39 -6.98
CA ILE A 179 -30.35 -14.49 -6.73
C ILE A 179 -31.12 -13.42 -7.49
N LEU A 180 -30.64 -12.17 -7.49
CA LEU A 180 -31.37 -11.01 -8.03
C LEU A 180 -31.21 -10.86 -9.55
N ASN A 181 -30.01 -11.04 -10.07
CA ASN A 181 -29.68 -10.87 -11.48
C ASN A 181 -28.41 -11.65 -11.88
N PRO A 182 -28.56 -12.87 -12.40
CA PRO A 182 -27.41 -13.72 -12.77
C PRO A 182 -26.43 -13.08 -13.75
N PHE A 183 -26.89 -12.19 -14.62
CA PHE A 183 -26.00 -11.46 -15.55
C PHE A 183 -25.04 -10.52 -14.80
N LEU A 184 -25.53 -9.79 -13.79
CA LEU A 184 -24.67 -8.97 -12.93
C LEU A 184 -23.73 -9.83 -12.08
N ALA A 185 -24.17 -11.01 -11.63
CA ALA A 185 -23.29 -11.96 -10.94
C ALA A 185 -22.11 -12.38 -11.82
N LEU A 186 -22.35 -12.63 -13.13
CA LEU A 186 -21.28 -12.93 -14.08
C LEU A 186 -20.29 -11.77 -14.22
N ILE A 187 -20.75 -10.52 -14.23
CA ILE A 187 -19.87 -9.34 -14.29
C ILE A 187 -18.95 -9.29 -13.06
N TRP A 188 -19.50 -9.53 -11.86
CA TRP A 188 -18.70 -9.60 -10.64
C TRP A 188 -17.68 -10.74 -10.68
N PHE A 189 -18.08 -11.91 -11.17
CA PHE A 189 -17.19 -13.06 -11.34
C PHE A 189 -16.03 -12.74 -12.30
N LEU A 190 -16.32 -12.14 -13.45
CA LEU A 190 -15.29 -11.68 -14.40
C LEU A 190 -14.34 -10.66 -13.76
N GLY A 191 -14.88 -9.75 -12.92
CA GLY A 191 -14.06 -8.83 -12.13
C GLY A 191 -13.06 -9.56 -11.21
N PHE A 192 -13.48 -10.63 -10.53
CA PHE A 192 -12.58 -11.48 -9.74
C PHE A 192 -11.52 -12.18 -10.59
N VAL A 193 -11.91 -12.72 -11.74
CA VAL A 193 -10.95 -13.36 -12.67
C VAL A 193 -9.87 -12.36 -13.12
N ILE A 194 -10.28 -11.15 -13.53
CA ILE A 194 -9.36 -10.08 -13.92
C ILE A 194 -8.45 -9.69 -12.74
N PHE A 195 -9.00 -9.58 -11.53
CA PHE A 195 -8.21 -9.30 -10.33
C PHE A 195 -7.15 -10.38 -10.07
N ILE A 196 -7.54 -11.67 -10.12
CA ILE A 196 -6.61 -12.80 -9.90
C ILE A 196 -5.51 -12.79 -10.96
N ILE A 197 -5.86 -12.63 -12.23
CA ILE A 197 -4.89 -12.53 -13.32
C ILE A 197 -3.93 -11.35 -13.06
N GLY A 198 -4.45 -10.17 -12.73
CA GLY A 198 -3.65 -8.99 -12.43
C GLY A 198 -2.74 -9.20 -11.22
N PHE A 199 -3.22 -9.88 -10.16
CA PHE A 199 -2.42 -10.20 -8.99
C PHE A 199 -1.25 -11.15 -9.34
N ILE A 200 -1.52 -12.22 -10.08
CA ILE A 200 -0.48 -13.18 -10.52
C ILE A 200 0.52 -12.50 -11.48
N LEU A 201 0.05 -11.65 -12.39
CA LEU A 201 0.94 -10.88 -13.28
C LEU A 201 1.88 -9.96 -12.49
N ALA A 202 1.38 -9.28 -11.44
CA ALA A 202 2.22 -8.45 -10.59
C ALA A 202 3.33 -9.27 -9.91
N LEU A 203 3.02 -10.48 -9.42
CA LEU A 203 4.02 -11.38 -8.86
C LEU A 203 5.02 -11.86 -9.92
N ALA A 204 4.55 -12.29 -11.09
CA ALA A 204 5.39 -12.85 -12.15
C ALA A 204 6.38 -11.81 -12.72
N ILE A 205 5.95 -10.57 -12.94
CA ILE A 205 6.79 -9.50 -13.48
C ILE A 205 7.90 -9.07 -12.51
N ASN A 206 7.70 -9.24 -11.20
CA ASN A 206 8.65 -8.81 -10.18
C ASN A 206 9.60 -9.93 -9.69
N ASN A 207 9.78 -11.00 -10.46
CA ASN A 207 10.70 -12.13 -10.14
C ASN A 207 10.51 -12.65 -8.70
N THR A 208 9.26 -12.89 -8.33
CA THR A 208 8.86 -13.25 -6.97
C THR A 208 9.40 -14.59 -6.52
N ASP A 209 9.86 -14.68 -5.26
CA ASP A 209 10.34 -15.90 -4.63
C ASP A 209 9.26 -17.02 -4.62
N ALA A 210 9.68 -18.26 -4.89
CA ALA A 210 8.79 -19.43 -4.93
C ALA A 210 8.01 -19.67 -3.61
N ARG A 211 8.56 -19.24 -2.47
CA ARG A 211 7.89 -19.33 -1.16
C ARG A 211 6.62 -18.48 -1.12
N ILE A 212 6.60 -17.35 -1.81
CA ILE A 212 5.41 -16.49 -1.93
C ILE A 212 4.32 -17.21 -2.71
N TYR A 213 4.64 -17.83 -3.86
CA TYR A 213 3.64 -18.60 -4.61
C TYR A 213 3.06 -19.76 -3.79
N LYS A 214 3.90 -20.49 -3.04
CA LYS A 214 3.44 -21.57 -2.14
C LYS A 214 2.53 -21.04 -1.03
N SER A 215 2.73 -19.83 -0.57
CA SER A 215 1.91 -19.22 0.50
C SER A 215 0.50 -18.81 0.05
N LEU A 216 0.24 -18.69 -1.26
CA LEU A 216 -1.05 -18.21 -1.76
C LEU A 216 -2.24 -19.08 -1.34
N TRP A 217 -2.03 -20.37 -1.05
CA TRP A 217 -3.07 -21.24 -0.47
C TRP A 217 -3.56 -20.77 0.91
N GLY A 218 -2.76 -19.98 1.62
CA GLY A 218 -3.10 -19.39 2.90
C GLY A 218 -3.92 -18.09 2.81
N ILE A 219 -4.27 -17.60 1.63
CA ILE A 219 -5.04 -16.37 1.44
C ILE A 219 -6.35 -16.36 2.25
N PRO A 220 -7.17 -17.43 2.29
CA PRO A 220 -8.38 -17.43 3.10
C PRO A 220 -8.12 -17.19 4.60
N THR A 221 -7.10 -17.85 5.15
CA THR A 221 -6.66 -17.66 6.54
C THR A 221 -6.16 -16.22 6.77
N PHE A 222 -5.41 -15.68 5.82
CA PHE A 222 -4.91 -14.30 5.90
C PHE A 222 -6.05 -13.27 5.87
N ILE A 223 -7.07 -13.48 5.02
CA ILE A 223 -8.27 -12.64 4.99
C ILE A 223 -9.03 -12.74 6.31
N PHE A 224 -9.17 -13.93 6.89
CA PHE A 224 -9.80 -14.12 8.20
C PHE A 224 -9.16 -13.27 9.28
N TYR A 225 -7.81 -13.26 9.38
CA TYR A 225 -7.11 -12.39 10.35
C TYR A 225 -7.27 -10.90 10.04
N GLN A 226 -7.40 -10.52 8.79
CA GLN A 226 -7.69 -9.13 8.43
C GLN A 226 -9.12 -8.73 8.83
N VAL A 227 -10.10 -9.63 8.71
CA VAL A 227 -11.46 -9.41 9.23
C VAL A 227 -11.45 -9.27 10.75
N LEU A 228 -10.73 -10.14 11.46
CA LEU A 228 -10.55 -9.98 12.93
C LEU A 228 -9.93 -8.64 13.31
N SER A 229 -9.08 -8.09 12.45
CA SER A 229 -8.48 -6.76 12.67
C SER A 229 -9.52 -5.65 12.73
N LEU A 230 -10.66 -5.78 12.00
CA LEU A 230 -11.75 -4.80 12.03
C LEU A 230 -12.33 -4.63 13.45
N LEU A 231 -12.37 -5.70 14.23
CA LEU A 231 -12.87 -5.65 15.61
C LEU A 231 -11.96 -4.79 16.54
N LYS A 232 -10.69 -4.64 16.17
CA LYS A 232 -9.69 -3.88 16.96
C LYS A 232 -9.44 -2.47 16.43
N VAL A 233 -10.03 -2.08 15.30
CA VAL A 233 -9.74 -0.81 14.60
C VAL A 233 -9.94 0.41 15.50
N ARG A 234 -11.05 0.46 16.26
CA ARG A 234 -11.45 1.65 17.04
C ARG A 234 -10.38 2.14 18.03
N ASN A 235 -9.59 1.23 18.62
CA ASN A 235 -8.59 1.53 19.62
C ASN A 235 -7.14 1.32 19.12
N ALA A 236 -6.95 0.95 17.87
CA ALA A 236 -5.68 0.48 17.35
C ALA A 236 -4.53 1.51 17.44
N ASN A 237 -4.82 2.80 17.34
CA ASN A 237 -3.81 3.87 17.41
C ASN A 237 -3.62 4.45 18.82
N LYS A 238 -4.48 4.10 19.79
CA LYS A 238 -4.32 4.56 21.20
C LYS A 238 -3.18 3.82 21.91
N HIS A 239 -2.87 2.60 21.48
CA HIS A 239 -1.83 1.74 22.05
C HIS A 239 -0.81 1.36 20.96
N SER A 240 -0.24 2.38 20.29
CA SER A 240 0.78 2.15 19.27
C SER A 240 2.07 1.64 19.90
N VAL A 241 2.19 0.32 20.02
CA VAL A 241 3.45 -0.34 20.38
C VAL A 241 4.23 -0.64 19.10
N ALA A 242 5.53 -0.36 19.11
CA ALA A 242 6.41 -0.74 18.01
C ALA A 242 6.32 -2.25 17.74
N THR A 243 6.31 -2.63 16.46
CA THR A 243 6.31 -4.05 16.08
C THR A 243 7.60 -4.69 16.60
N LYS A 244 7.50 -5.78 17.36
CA LYS A 244 8.69 -6.53 17.81
C LYS A 244 9.29 -7.26 16.61
N HIS A 245 10.58 -7.04 16.37
CA HIS A 245 11.36 -7.75 15.36
C HIS A 245 12.03 -8.95 16.01
N PHE A 246 12.02 -10.10 15.31
CA PHE A 246 12.56 -11.37 15.83
C PHE A 246 13.76 -11.87 15.03
N HIS A 247 14.00 -11.32 13.86
CA HIS A 247 15.17 -11.60 13.04
C HIS A 247 16.25 -10.55 13.29
N ALA A 248 16.91 -10.61 14.45
CA ALA A 248 18.13 -9.84 14.67
C ALA A 248 19.14 -10.19 13.57
N ASP A 249 19.85 -9.19 13.05
CA ASP A 249 20.93 -9.44 12.12
C ASP A 249 21.88 -10.46 12.73
N LYS A 250 22.08 -11.61 12.08
CA LYS A 250 23.24 -12.44 12.35
C LYS A 250 24.43 -11.54 12.01
N LYS A 251 25.02 -10.94 13.05
CA LYS A 251 26.31 -10.30 12.89
C LYS A 251 27.20 -11.32 12.23
N THR A 252 27.64 -11.04 11.01
CA THR A 252 28.74 -11.72 10.35
C THR A 252 29.91 -11.70 11.33
N GLN A 253 30.16 -12.84 11.97
CA GLN A 253 31.45 -13.14 12.59
C GLN A 253 32.46 -13.44 11.49
#